data_6039d4724c04f1a0dbf43f0059157a8b
#
_entry.id   6039d4724c04f1a0dbf43f0059157a8b
#
_cell.length_a   1.000
_cell.length_b   1.000
_cell.length_c   1.000
_cell.angle_alpha   90.00
_cell.angle_beta   90.00
_cell.angle_gamma   90.00
#
_symmetry.space_group_name_H-M   'P 1'
#
loop_
_entity.id
_entity.type
_entity.pdbx_description
1 polymer ?
#
loop_
_entity_poly.entity_id
_entity_poly.type
_entity_poly.pdbx_seq_one_letter_code
_entity_poly.pdbx_strand_id
1 'polypeptide(L)'
;MAGLGDAPFDAGGRHAARGAPDQNDDAATVADSHGRSLILASVARDARLDKKFLLLITLSAAIATLGLLQNSAAVVIGAMLVSPLLGPIMGIGFGLATIESNLIKRSLVTMAAGMAVAVLVAMLLVWLSPIADVTSELRARTQPTLLDLGVAVVGGIAGVYAIMRKLSGVMVGVAIATALVPPLSTIGFGLATGRADFALGAALLFLTNTLAIAFAATIVARLNRFGPSLTRQHTAMQVVGIIVTLGILSIPLALSLNDIARELRARTAVQAELGRLLGKDDRIDSLNVRLEDDDVAVDGVVLVDQYASRLNTTLADKVAGQLDRDVRVSIVQLRQQTNAAAEYEEQLGRRLAALEQREDDSRAILAGLTVGELLPRD
;
A
#
# COMPACT_ATOMS: atom_id res chain seq x y z
N MET A 1 63.29 -53.66 69.55
CA MET A 1 62.25 -53.18 70.45
C MET A 1 61.70 -51.86 69.90
N ALA A 2 60.56 -51.95 69.37
CA ALA A 2 59.29 -51.37 69.70
C ALA A 2 59.19 -49.85 69.54
N GLY A 3 58.25 -49.47 68.81
CA GLY A 3 57.60 -48.16 68.89
C GLY A 3 56.85 -47.77 67.62
N LEU A 4 55.65 -48.32 67.52
CA LEU A 4 54.58 -47.83 66.61
C LEU A 4 54.19 -46.43 67.04
N GLY A 5 54.04 -45.51 66.07
CA GLY A 5 53.45 -44.22 66.24
C GLY A 5 52.52 -43.88 65.09
N ASP A 6 51.23 -43.96 65.43
CA ASP A 6 50.11 -43.62 64.52
C ASP A 6 50.18 -42.26 64.00
N ALA A 7 49.99 -42.11 62.71
CA ALA A 7 49.72 -40.84 62.05
C ALA A 7 48.23 -40.57 61.89
N PRO A 8 47.64 -39.44 62.27
CA PRO A 8 46.23 -39.12 61.99
C PRO A 8 45.98 -38.69 60.53
N PHE A 9 44.90 -39.26 60.03
CA PHE A 9 44.26 -39.06 58.77
C PHE A 9 43.73 -37.58 58.68
N ASP A 10 44.33 -36.76 57.83
CA ASP A 10 43.82 -35.41 57.56
C ASP A 10 42.79 -35.43 56.45
N ALA A 11 41.54 -35.14 56.84
CA ALA A 11 40.37 -35.12 55.96
C ALA A 11 40.37 -33.88 55.10
N GLY A 12 40.51 -34.10 53.80
CA GLY A 12 40.63 -33.16 52.69
C GLY A 12 39.75 -31.94 52.71
N GLY A 13 40.40 -30.81 52.64
CA GLY A 13 39.82 -29.55 52.16
C GLY A 13 39.61 -29.62 50.67
N ARG A 14 38.36 -29.83 50.23
CA ARG A 14 37.96 -29.54 48.85
C ARG A 14 37.91 -28.06 48.68
N HIS A 15 39.01 -27.41 48.31
CA HIS A 15 38.97 -26.12 47.69
C HIS A 15 38.27 -26.25 46.35
N ALA A 16 36.99 -25.86 46.33
CA ALA A 16 36.27 -25.58 45.08
C ALA A 16 37.09 -24.51 44.30
N ALA A 17 37.76 -24.95 43.25
CA ALA A 17 38.33 -24.06 42.29
C ALA A 17 37.16 -23.20 41.70
N ARG A 18 37.07 -21.94 42.19
CA ARG A 18 36.31 -20.94 41.49
C ARG A 18 36.96 -20.83 40.11
N GLY A 19 36.25 -21.35 39.09
CA GLY A 19 36.69 -21.25 37.73
C GLY A 19 37.01 -19.80 37.43
N ALA A 20 38.18 -19.55 36.91
CA ALA A 20 38.55 -18.25 36.34
C ALA A 20 37.51 -17.89 35.29
N PRO A 21 37.03 -16.63 35.21
CA PRO A 21 36.09 -16.22 34.18
C PRO A 21 36.71 -16.57 32.82
N ASP A 22 35.90 -17.25 31.96
CA ASP A 22 36.34 -17.71 30.67
C ASP A 22 36.66 -16.49 29.81
N GLN A 23 37.93 -16.23 29.50
CA GLN A 23 38.39 -15.08 28.72
C GLN A 23 37.77 -15.05 27.32
N ASN A 24 37.26 -16.19 26.82
CA ASN A 24 36.54 -16.27 25.57
C ASN A 24 35.12 -15.66 25.67
N ASP A 25 34.42 -15.80 26.79
CA ASP A 25 33.09 -15.20 27.01
C ASP A 25 33.19 -13.66 27.14
N ASP A 26 34.26 -13.15 27.80
CA ASP A 26 34.50 -11.72 27.87
C ASP A 26 34.86 -11.10 26.51
N ALA A 27 35.68 -11.76 25.71
CA ALA A 27 36.02 -11.32 24.37
C ALA A 27 34.80 -11.33 23.42
N ALA A 28 33.91 -12.35 23.49
CA ALA A 28 32.69 -12.42 22.71
C ALA A 28 31.70 -11.31 23.11
N THR A 29 31.53 -11.03 24.40
CA THR A 29 30.66 -9.97 24.89
C THR A 29 31.17 -8.56 24.52
N VAL A 30 32.46 -8.33 24.52
CA VAL A 30 33.09 -7.07 24.06
C VAL A 30 32.93 -6.88 22.58
N ALA A 31 33.12 -7.90 21.75
CA ALA A 31 32.92 -7.84 20.30
C ALA A 31 31.46 -7.55 19.95
N ASP A 32 30.47 -8.18 20.62
CA ASP A 32 29.04 -7.95 20.43
C ASP A 32 28.63 -6.52 20.87
N SER A 33 29.17 -6.02 21.99
CA SER A 33 28.93 -4.64 22.43
C SER A 33 29.49 -3.61 21.45
N HIS A 34 30.69 -3.85 20.89
CA HIS A 34 31.28 -3.00 19.86
C HIS A 34 30.47 -2.99 18.57
N GLY A 35 29.97 -4.16 18.12
CA GLY A 35 29.09 -4.26 16.97
C GLY A 35 27.80 -3.44 17.13
N ARG A 36 27.18 -3.50 18.32
CA ARG A 36 25.97 -2.72 18.64
C ARG A 36 26.23 -1.22 18.68
N SER A 37 27.34 -0.77 19.21
CA SER A 37 27.70 0.65 19.24
C SER A 37 27.91 1.23 17.84
N LEU A 38 28.49 0.46 16.92
CA LEU A 38 28.68 0.86 15.52
C LEU A 38 27.32 1.00 14.80
N ILE A 39 26.36 0.11 15.07
CA ILE A 39 25.01 0.19 14.52
C ILE A 39 24.29 1.44 15.02
N LEU A 40 24.34 1.72 16.34
CA LEU A 40 23.74 2.92 16.91
C LEU A 40 24.37 4.21 16.33
N ALA A 41 25.69 4.22 16.14
CA ALA A 41 26.37 5.34 15.51
C ALA A 41 25.93 5.56 14.05
N SER A 42 25.65 4.48 13.29
CA SER A 42 25.12 4.60 11.92
C SER A 42 23.71 5.15 11.92
N VAL A 43 22.82 4.63 12.78
CA VAL A 43 21.44 5.12 12.93
C VAL A 43 21.43 6.59 13.33
N ALA A 44 22.27 6.99 14.32
CA ALA A 44 22.37 8.38 14.75
C ALA A 44 22.91 9.31 13.66
N ARG A 45 23.72 8.82 12.73
CA ARG A 45 24.22 9.57 11.57
C ARG A 45 23.11 9.75 10.54
N ASP A 46 22.39 8.68 10.22
CA ASP A 46 21.31 8.68 9.22
C ASP A 46 20.07 9.46 9.70
N ALA A 47 19.94 9.67 11.01
CA ALA A 47 18.90 10.50 11.63
C ALA A 47 19.23 12.00 11.70
N ARG A 48 20.35 12.47 11.11
CA ARG A 48 20.75 13.88 11.16
C ARG A 48 20.08 14.70 10.07
N LEU A 49 19.72 15.94 10.45
CA LEU A 49 19.31 16.95 9.50
C LEU A 49 20.56 17.58 8.87
N ASP A 50 20.91 17.16 7.67
CA ASP A 50 22.03 17.66 6.89
C ASP A 50 21.60 18.09 5.49
N LYS A 51 22.52 18.69 4.73
CA LYS A 51 22.24 19.14 3.34
C LYS A 51 21.85 17.99 2.42
N LYS A 52 22.42 16.79 2.66
CA LYS A 52 22.09 15.59 1.88
C LYS A 52 20.65 15.15 2.15
N PHE A 53 20.24 15.14 3.42
CA PHE A 53 18.86 14.83 3.81
C PHE A 53 17.87 15.80 3.15
N LEU A 54 18.14 17.12 3.23
CA LEU A 54 17.27 18.14 2.63
C LEU A 54 17.19 18.01 1.11
N LEU A 55 18.30 17.75 0.43
CA LEU A 55 18.30 17.52 -1.01
C LEU A 55 17.48 16.29 -1.39
N LEU A 56 17.71 15.16 -0.72
CA LEU A 56 17.03 13.91 -1.04
C LEU A 56 15.53 13.99 -0.76
N ILE A 57 15.10 14.63 0.35
CA ILE A 57 13.66 14.77 0.63
C ILE A 57 12.99 15.70 -0.36
N THR A 58 13.65 16.78 -0.79
CA THR A 58 13.14 17.68 -1.83
C THR A 58 12.95 16.96 -3.16
N LEU A 59 13.96 16.21 -3.62
CA LEU A 59 13.87 15.45 -4.86
C LEU A 59 12.80 14.34 -4.78
N SER A 60 12.78 13.60 -3.66
CA SER A 60 11.79 12.55 -3.44
C SER A 60 10.36 13.10 -3.43
N ALA A 61 10.12 14.21 -2.73
CA ALA A 61 8.80 14.85 -2.69
C ALA A 61 8.39 15.37 -4.07
N ALA A 62 9.33 15.95 -4.83
CA ALA A 62 9.06 16.42 -6.19
C ALA A 62 8.66 15.27 -7.11
N ILE A 63 9.44 14.18 -7.14
CA ILE A 63 9.14 13.00 -7.96
C ILE A 63 7.81 12.37 -7.53
N ALA A 64 7.56 12.23 -6.21
CA ALA A 64 6.31 11.67 -5.69
C ALA A 64 5.11 12.51 -6.10
N THR A 65 5.18 13.82 -5.98
CA THR A 65 4.09 14.72 -6.36
C THR A 65 3.79 14.62 -7.85
N LEU A 66 4.81 14.66 -8.69
CA LEU A 66 4.64 14.51 -10.15
C LEU A 66 4.07 13.12 -10.49
N GLY A 67 4.52 12.06 -9.83
CA GLY A 67 3.99 10.72 -9.99
C GLY A 67 2.52 10.59 -9.60
N LEU A 68 2.11 11.23 -8.49
CA LEU A 68 0.72 11.27 -8.04
C LEU A 68 -0.17 12.04 -9.02
N LEU A 69 0.27 13.19 -9.51
CA LEU A 69 -0.47 13.99 -10.51
C LEU A 69 -0.60 13.27 -11.86
N GLN A 70 0.43 12.51 -12.27
CA GLN A 70 0.41 11.70 -13.50
C GLN A 70 -0.31 10.35 -13.33
N ASN A 71 -0.82 10.04 -12.15
CA ASN A 71 -1.43 8.75 -11.83
C ASN A 71 -0.50 7.55 -12.10
N SER A 72 0.80 7.71 -11.84
CA SER A 72 1.83 6.72 -12.12
C SER A 72 2.40 6.11 -10.85
N ALA A 73 1.91 4.91 -10.49
CA ALA A 73 2.42 4.14 -9.36
C ALA A 73 3.93 3.87 -9.48
N ALA A 74 4.44 3.62 -10.68
CA ALA A 74 5.86 3.33 -10.91
C ALA A 74 6.76 4.54 -10.55
N VAL A 75 6.37 5.76 -10.93
CA VAL A 75 7.09 6.98 -10.58
C VAL A 75 7.04 7.23 -9.06
N VAL A 76 5.88 7.01 -8.45
CA VAL A 76 5.69 7.13 -7.00
C VAL A 76 6.61 6.15 -6.24
N ILE A 77 6.71 4.88 -6.68
CA ILE A 77 7.63 3.90 -6.10
C ILE A 77 9.09 4.36 -6.26
N GLY A 78 9.46 4.88 -7.43
CA GLY A 78 10.82 5.44 -7.66
C GLY A 78 11.15 6.58 -6.69
N ALA A 79 10.21 7.48 -6.41
CA ALA A 79 10.38 8.55 -5.43
C ALA A 79 10.66 8.03 -4.02
N MET A 80 9.99 6.96 -3.62
CA MET A 80 10.15 6.36 -2.30
C MET A 80 11.57 5.83 -2.06
N LEU A 81 12.21 5.29 -3.11
CA LEU A 81 13.59 4.77 -3.01
C LEU A 81 14.63 5.86 -2.75
N VAL A 82 14.35 7.08 -3.15
CA VAL A 82 15.23 8.24 -2.93
C VAL A 82 15.04 8.86 -1.54
N SER A 83 13.94 8.56 -0.88
CA SER A 83 13.54 9.20 0.38
C SER A 83 14.48 8.88 1.55
N PRO A 84 14.94 9.89 2.31
CA PRO A 84 15.79 9.69 3.48
C PRO A 84 14.99 9.52 4.79
N LEU A 85 13.65 9.48 4.77
CA LEU A 85 12.80 9.51 5.98
C LEU A 85 12.98 8.31 6.90
N LEU A 86 13.47 7.18 6.36
CA LEU A 86 13.73 5.99 7.17
C LEU A 86 14.74 6.26 8.28
N GLY A 87 15.79 7.05 8.01
CA GLY A 87 16.83 7.38 9.01
C GLY A 87 16.26 7.94 10.31
N PRO A 88 15.53 9.06 10.28
CA PRO A 88 14.92 9.61 11.49
C PRO A 88 13.89 8.69 12.16
N ILE A 89 13.12 7.89 11.40
CA ILE A 89 12.17 6.95 12.00
C ILE A 89 12.90 5.83 12.76
N MET A 90 13.96 5.26 12.17
CA MET A 90 14.82 4.30 12.86
C MET A 90 15.51 4.94 14.06
N GLY A 91 15.92 6.21 13.95
CA GLY A 91 16.46 6.99 15.08
C GLY A 91 15.48 7.12 16.25
N ILE A 92 14.19 7.31 15.99
CA ILE A 92 13.14 7.28 17.02
C ILE A 92 13.06 5.88 17.63
N GLY A 93 12.95 4.82 16.81
CA GLY A 93 12.80 3.44 17.26
C GLY A 93 13.98 2.96 18.12
N PHE A 94 15.21 3.17 17.66
CA PHE A 94 16.41 2.83 18.44
C PHE A 94 16.58 3.74 19.67
N GLY A 95 16.24 5.04 19.57
CA GLY A 95 16.25 5.96 20.70
C GLY A 95 15.28 5.53 21.81
N LEU A 96 14.08 5.07 21.46
CA LEU A 96 13.12 4.48 22.41
C LEU A 96 13.66 3.17 23.00
N ALA A 97 14.30 2.33 22.19
CA ALA A 97 14.89 1.08 22.65
C ALA A 97 16.03 1.30 23.63
N THR A 98 16.89 2.29 23.41
CA THR A 98 18.06 2.60 24.24
C THR A 98 17.77 3.63 25.35
N ILE A 99 16.57 4.25 25.35
CA ILE A 99 16.18 5.35 26.26
C ILE A 99 17.10 6.59 26.06
N GLU A 100 17.56 6.82 24.82
CA GLU A 100 18.43 7.94 24.50
C GLU A 100 17.61 9.16 24.03
N SER A 101 17.27 10.05 24.96
CA SER A 101 16.43 11.23 24.70
C SER A 101 17.01 12.17 23.62
N ASN A 102 18.32 12.28 23.53
CA ASN A 102 18.98 13.13 22.52
C ASN A 102 18.79 12.59 21.10
N LEU A 103 18.87 11.27 20.92
CA LEU A 103 18.61 10.63 19.63
C LEU A 103 17.15 10.81 19.23
N ILE A 104 16.20 10.61 20.15
CA ILE A 104 14.78 10.81 19.91
C ILE A 104 14.49 12.26 19.48
N LYS A 105 14.95 13.25 20.27
CA LYS A 105 14.74 14.68 19.97
C LYS A 105 15.29 15.08 18.61
N ARG A 106 16.52 14.67 18.30
CA ARG A 106 17.16 14.96 17.01
C ARG A 106 16.39 14.34 15.86
N SER A 107 15.98 13.08 15.99
CA SER A 107 15.22 12.35 14.98
C SER A 107 13.85 12.99 14.74
N LEU A 108 13.15 13.42 15.80
CA LEU A 108 11.87 14.14 15.68
C LEU A 108 12.02 15.47 14.96
N VAL A 109 13.08 16.25 15.28
CA VAL A 109 13.38 17.52 14.59
C VAL A 109 13.67 17.29 13.12
N THR A 110 14.50 16.27 12.79
CA THR A 110 14.83 15.93 11.41
C THR A 110 13.57 15.50 10.65
N MET A 111 12.72 14.70 11.27
CA MET A 111 11.44 14.26 10.67
C MET A 111 10.50 15.42 10.43
N ALA A 112 10.30 16.30 11.43
CA ALA A 112 9.44 17.48 11.29
C ALA A 112 9.94 18.41 10.17
N ALA A 113 11.24 18.64 10.09
CA ALA A 113 11.86 19.42 9.01
C ALA A 113 11.63 18.75 7.64
N GLY A 114 11.83 17.42 7.55
CA GLY A 114 11.58 16.65 6.32
C GLY A 114 10.14 16.71 5.88
N MET A 115 9.19 16.57 6.82
CA MET A 115 7.74 16.73 6.55
C MET A 115 7.42 18.12 6.00
N ALA A 116 7.90 19.17 6.65
CA ALA A 116 7.66 20.55 6.23
C ALA A 116 8.20 20.79 4.81
N VAL A 117 9.43 20.36 4.52
CA VAL A 117 10.02 20.48 3.17
C VAL A 117 9.21 19.69 2.14
N ALA A 118 8.86 18.43 2.42
CA ALA A 118 8.11 17.60 1.48
C ALA A 118 6.72 18.20 1.15
N VAL A 119 6.00 18.66 2.17
CA VAL A 119 4.69 19.31 2.00
C VAL A 119 4.80 20.62 1.22
N LEU A 120 5.79 21.46 1.54
CA LEU A 120 6.02 22.73 0.83
C LEU A 120 6.38 22.51 -0.65
N VAL A 121 7.24 21.54 -0.95
CA VAL A 121 7.60 21.18 -2.33
C VAL A 121 6.37 20.68 -3.09
N ALA A 122 5.56 19.82 -2.45
CA ALA A 122 4.33 19.33 -3.07
C ALA A 122 3.33 20.46 -3.33
N MET A 123 3.10 21.36 -2.36
CA MET A 123 2.24 22.54 -2.55
C MET A 123 2.71 23.40 -3.71
N LEU A 124 4.01 23.69 -3.78
CA LEU A 124 4.59 24.49 -4.83
C LEU A 124 4.36 23.87 -6.21
N LEU A 125 4.60 22.56 -6.34
CA LEU A 125 4.42 21.86 -7.61
C LEU A 125 2.95 21.76 -8.04
N VAL A 126 2.03 21.58 -7.09
CA VAL A 126 0.58 21.60 -7.37
C VAL A 126 0.14 23.00 -7.85
N TRP A 127 0.66 24.08 -7.26
CA TRP A 127 0.37 25.44 -7.71
C TRP A 127 0.93 25.76 -9.11
N LEU A 128 2.09 25.17 -9.45
CA LEU A 128 2.68 25.32 -10.78
C LEU A 128 2.00 24.42 -11.83
N SER A 129 1.27 23.39 -11.41
CA SER A 129 0.62 22.44 -12.30
C SER A 129 -0.69 23.02 -12.85
N PRO A 130 -0.91 23.04 -14.17
CA PRO A 130 -2.18 23.43 -14.76
C PRO A 130 -3.28 22.38 -14.52
N ILE A 131 -2.91 21.16 -14.10
CA ILE A 131 -3.81 20.02 -13.88
C ILE A 131 -3.74 19.67 -12.39
N ALA A 132 -4.84 19.88 -11.68
CA ALA A 132 -4.99 19.57 -10.27
C ALA A 132 -6.15 18.56 -10.03
N ASP A 133 -6.33 17.63 -10.97
CA ASP A 133 -7.37 16.61 -10.87
C ASP A 133 -7.00 15.55 -9.82
N VAL A 134 -8.03 15.02 -9.15
CA VAL A 134 -7.86 13.94 -8.18
C VAL A 134 -7.65 12.62 -8.90
N THR A 135 -6.42 12.15 -8.90
CA THR A 135 -6.05 10.85 -9.46
C THR A 135 -6.41 9.70 -8.51
N SER A 136 -6.46 8.46 -9.02
CA SER A 136 -6.67 7.27 -8.19
C SER A 136 -5.52 7.05 -7.21
N GLU A 137 -4.27 7.38 -7.58
CA GLU A 137 -3.11 7.31 -6.71
C GLU A 137 -3.20 8.30 -5.53
N LEU A 138 -3.68 9.54 -5.75
CA LEU A 138 -3.94 10.49 -4.67
C LEU A 138 -5.01 9.96 -3.71
N ARG A 139 -6.13 9.47 -4.26
CA ARG A 139 -7.24 8.95 -3.46
C ARG A 139 -6.83 7.75 -2.60
N ALA A 140 -6.01 6.85 -3.15
CA ALA A 140 -5.49 5.69 -2.41
C ALA A 140 -4.65 6.07 -1.17
N ARG A 141 -4.16 7.32 -1.08
CA ARG A 141 -3.35 7.80 0.06
C ARG A 141 -4.16 8.58 1.10
N THR A 142 -5.47 8.69 0.95
CA THR A 142 -6.33 9.43 1.88
C THR A 142 -7.12 8.53 2.84
N GLN A 143 -7.10 7.23 2.62
CA GLN A 143 -7.85 6.24 3.40
C GLN A 143 -6.92 5.20 4.01
N PRO A 144 -6.35 5.43 5.20
CA PRO A 144 -5.50 4.47 5.88
C PRO A 144 -6.27 3.20 6.26
N THR A 145 -5.66 2.04 6.04
CA THR A 145 -6.24 0.74 6.33
C THR A 145 -5.42 -0.06 7.34
N LEU A 146 -6.02 -1.10 7.94
CA LEU A 146 -5.28 -2.05 8.78
C LEU A 146 -4.20 -2.81 7.99
N LEU A 147 -4.38 -2.98 6.68
CA LEU A 147 -3.38 -3.59 5.82
C LEU A 147 -2.14 -2.70 5.70
N ASP A 148 -2.32 -1.37 5.57
CA ASP A 148 -1.20 -0.41 5.56
C ASP A 148 -0.42 -0.47 6.87
N LEU A 149 -1.12 -0.56 8.01
CA LEU A 149 -0.49 -0.76 9.31
C LEU A 149 0.32 -2.06 9.36
N GLY A 150 -0.24 -3.17 8.84
CA GLY A 150 0.45 -4.45 8.73
C GLY A 150 1.73 -4.35 7.89
N VAL A 151 1.65 -3.71 6.73
CA VAL A 151 2.80 -3.45 5.85
C VAL A 151 3.85 -2.60 6.56
N ALA A 152 3.44 -1.55 7.29
CA ALA A 152 4.34 -0.69 8.04
C ALA A 152 5.09 -1.44 9.16
N VAL A 153 4.39 -2.32 9.90
CA VAL A 153 5.02 -3.16 10.95
C VAL A 153 6.03 -4.13 10.33
N VAL A 154 5.65 -4.89 9.30
CA VAL A 154 6.54 -5.83 8.62
C VAL A 154 7.73 -5.10 8.00
N GLY A 155 7.50 -3.95 7.36
CA GLY A 155 8.54 -3.07 6.83
C GLY A 155 9.50 -2.59 7.92
N GLY A 156 8.98 -2.17 9.07
CA GLY A 156 9.79 -1.76 10.22
C GLY A 156 10.71 -2.87 10.72
N ILE A 157 10.19 -4.11 10.84
CA ILE A 157 10.98 -5.30 11.21
C ILE A 157 12.09 -5.55 10.18
N ALA A 158 11.73 -5.54 8.89
CA ALA A 158 12.68 -5.74 7.80
C ALA A 158 13.78 -4.67 7.78
N GLY A 159 13.42 -3.40 8.06
CA GLY A 159 14.37 -2.29 8.13
C GLY A 159 15.40 -2.44 9.24
N VAL A 160 14.98 -2.81 10.45
CA VAL A 160 15.92 -3.07 11.54
C VAL A 160 16.82 -4.23 11.19
N TYR A 161 16.27 -5.33 10.66
CA TYR A 161 17.08 -6.47 10.25
C TYR A 161 18.14 -6.08 9.22
N ALA A 162 17.76 -5.29 8.22
CA ALA A 162 18.69 -4.82 7.20
C ALA A 162 19.79 -3.90 7.77
N ILE A 163 19.46 -3.00 8.69
CA ILE A 163 20.44 -2.15 9.40
C ILE A 163 21.42 -3.02 10.21
N MET A 164 20.90 -4.00 10.95
CA MET A 164 21.73 -4.92 11.76
C MET A 164 22.67 -5.77 10.90
N ARG A 165 22.24 -6.15 9.70
CA ARG A 165 23.06 -6.91 8.74
C ARG A 165 23.92 -6.03 7.85
N LYS A 166 23.92 -4.71 8.06
CA LYS A 166 24.67 -3.73 7.25
C LYS A 166 24.38 -3.85 5.75
N LEU A 167 23.13 -4.21 5.41
CA LEU A 167 22.67 -4.27 4.03
C LEU A 167 22.65 -2.86 3.44
N SER A 168 22.81 -2.75 2.12
CA SER A 168 22.81 -1.43 1.47
C SER A 168 21.47 -0.71 1.72
N GLY A 169 21.53 0.63 1.94
CA GLY A 169 20.35 1.44 2.21
C GLY A 169 19.26 1.34 1.14
N VAL A 170 19.62 0.98 -0.10
CA VAL A 170 18.69 0.75 -1.20
C VAL A 170 17.79 -0.47 -0.92
N MET A 171 18.34 -1.58 -0.43
CA MET A 171 17.54 -2.77 -0.08
C MET A 171 16.61 -2.51 1.10
N VAL A 172 17.05 -1.68 2.04
CA VAL A 172 16.22 -1.26 3.19
C VAL A 172 15.10 -0.32 2.72
N GLY A 173 15.44 0.60 1.81
CA GLY A 173 14.48 1.53 1.22
C GLY A 173 13.33 0.83 0.50
N VAL A 174 13.59 -0.23 -0.26
CA VAL A 174 12.57 -1.00 -1.00
C VAL A 174 11.54 -1.62 -0.05
N ALA A 175 11.97 -2.17 1.09
CA ALA A 175 11.05 -2.85 2.02
C ALA A 175 10.12 -1.88 2.79
N ILE A 176 10.54 -0.61 2.99
CA ILE A 176 9.84 0.35 3.85
C ILE A 176 9.32 1.56 3.07
N ALA A 177 9.81 1.76 1.84
CA ALA A 177 9.58 2.96 1.04
C ALA A 177 8.10 3.22 0.70
N THR A 178 7.24 2.21 0.79
CA THR A 178 5.87 2.27 0.28
C THR A 178 4.95 3.24 1.04
N ALA A 179 5.31 3.72 2.21
CA ALA A 179 4.34 4.26 3.15
C ALA A 179 4.55 5.73 3.59
N LEU A 180 5.61 6.45 3.19
CA LEU A 180 5.98 7.69 3.87
C LEU A 180 5.90 8.96 3.00
N VAL A 181 6.54 9.02 1.84
CA VAL A 181 6.59 10.25 1.03
C VAL A 181 5.30 10.55 0.30
N PRO A 182 4.62 9.57 -0.33
CA PRO A 182 3.38 9.85 -1.03
C PRO A 182 2.28 10.46 -0.16
N PRO A 183 2.05 10.02 1.09
CA PRO A 183 1.16 10.73 1.99
C PRO A 183 1.53 12.19 2.23
N LEU A 184 2.84 12.51 2.39
CA LEU A 184 3.28 13.90 2.55
C LEU A 184 3.00 14.75 1.31
N SER A 185 3.21 14.19 0.12
CA SER A 185 2.86 14.85 -1.14
C SER A 185 1.33 15.03 -1.28
N THR A 186 0.53 14.07 -0.81
CA THR A 186 -0.93 14.17 -0.78
C THR A 186 -1.42 15.22 0.22
N ILE A 187 -0.74 15.37 1.38
CA ILE A 187 -1.00 16.49 2.30
C ILE A 187 -0.78 17.83 1.59
N GLY A 188 0.37 17.98 0.88
CA GLY A 188 0.67 19.18 0.11
C GLY A 188 -0.36 19.47 -0.98
N PHE A 189 -0.83 18.44 -1.68
CA PHE A 189 -1.93 18.54 -2.65
C PHE A 189 -3.22 19.03 -1.98
N GLY A 190 -3.64 18.41 -0.87
CA GLY A 190 -4.84 18.79 -0.13
C GLY A 190 -4.80 20.24 0.35
N LEU A 191 -3.66 20.69 0.89
CA LEU A 191 -3.46 22.07 1.33
C LEU A 191 -3.47 23.06 0.16
N ALA A 192 -2.81 22.74 -0.96
CA ALA A 192 -2.75 23.60 -2.13
C ALA A 192 -4.11 23.78 -2.82
N THR A 193 -4.95 22.73 -2.79
CA THR A 193 -6.28 22.73 -3.43
C THR A 193 -7.44 23.04 -2.49
N GLY A 194 -7.16 23.32 -1.20
CA GLY A 194 -8.19 23.59 -0.18
C GLY A 194 -9.03 22.37 0.23
N ARG A 195 -8.56 21.15 -0.07
CA ARG A 195 -9.25 19.90 0.25
C ARG A 195 -8.73 19.33 1.58
N ALA A 196 -9.39 19.71 2.65
CA ALA A 196 -9.00 19.31 4.01
C ALA A 196 -9.11 17.80 4.25
N ASP A 197 -10.08 17.13 3.63
CA ASP A 197 -10.28 15.68 3.67
C ASP A 197 -9.03 14.92 3.17
N PHE A 198 -8.45 15.35 2.05
CA PHE A 198 -7.20 14.80 1.52
C PHE A 198 -6.02 15.02 2.46
N ALA A 199 -5.88 16.24 2.99
CA ALA A 199 -4.78 16.57 3.88
C ALA A 199 -4.86 15.77 5.20
N LEU A 200 -6.04 15.67 5.81
CA LEU A 200 -6.23 14.95 7.08
C LEU A 200 -6.10 13.43 6.92
N GLY A 201 -6.71 12.85 5.88
CA GLY A 201 -6.60 11.42 5.62
C GLY A 201 -5.15 10.99 5.35
N ALA A 202 -4.42 11.75 4.54
CA ALA A 202 -3.02 11.48 4.27
C ALA A 202 -2.12 11.72 5.49
N ALA A 203 -2.41 12.72 6.32
CA ALA A 203 -1.70 12.95 7.58
C ALA A 203 -1.88 11.79 8.56
N LEU A 204 -3.10 11.25 8.66
CA LEU A 204 -3.38 10.07 9.48
C LEU A 204 -2.59 8.86 8.95
N LEU A 205 -2.59 8.61 7.64
CA LEU A 205 -1.82 7.52 7.03
C LEU A 205 -0.31 7.66 7.30
N PHE A 206 0.24 8.85 7.14
CA PHE A 206 1.65 9.12 7.45
C PHE A 206 1.98 8.86 8.92
N LEU A 207 1.15 9.37 9.83
CA LEU A 207 1.34 9.24 11.27
C LEU A 207 1.28 7.78 11.72
N THR A 208 0.26 7.03 11.27
CA THR A 208 0.08 5.62 11.62
C THR A 208 1.24 4.76 11.13
N ASN A 209 1.68 4.95 9.89
CA ASN A 209 2.81 4.23 9.33
C ASN A 209 4.12 4.56 10.05
N THR A 210 4.37 5.85 10.31
CA THR A 210 5.57 6.29 11.03
C THR A 210 5.65 5.67 12.43
N LEU A 211 4.55 5.72 13.18
CA LEU A 211 4.50 5.15 14.54
C LEU A 211 4.63 3.63 14.50
N ALA A 212 3.97 2.95 13.56
CA ALA A 212 4.07 1.50 13.41
C ALA A 212 5.51 1.06 13.12
N ILE A 213 6.20 1.73 12.19
CA ILE A 213 7.61 1.45 11.86
C ILE A 213 8.51 1.71 13.08
N ALA A 214 8.35 2.85 13.76
CA ALA A 214 9.15 3.20 14.92
C ALA A 214 8.96 2.20 16.08
N PHE A 215 7.72 1.75 16.33
CA PHE A 215 7.44 0.76 17.36
C PHE A 215 7.96 -0.63 17.00
N ALA A 216 7.78 -1.07 15.74
CA ALA A 216 8.38 -2.30 15.26
C ALA A 216 9.92 -2.27 15.43
N ALA A 217 10.55 -1.15 15.08
CA ALA A 217 11.98 -0.95 15.28
C ALA A 217 12.37 -0.99 16.75
N THR A 218 11.58 -0.38 17.63
CA THR A 218 11.82 -0.42 19.09
C THR A 218 11.78 -1.84 19.62
N ILE A 219 10.76 -2.62 19.26
CA ILE A 219 10.58 -4.00 19.71
C ILE A 219 11.74 -4.88 19.23
N VAL A 220 12.07 -4.81 17.93
CA VAL A 220 13.14 -5.63 17.34
C VAL A 220 14.51 -5.25 17.92
N ALA A 221 14.80 -3.96 18.10
CA ALA A 221 16.02 -3.50 18.74
C ALA A 221 16.13 -4.01 20.18
N ARG A 222 15.04 -3.98 20.95
CA ARG A 222 15.00 -4.52 22.32
C ARG A 222 15.22 -6.02 22.36
N LEU A 223 14.57 -6.80 21.47
CA LEU A 223 14.78 -8.24 21.37
C LEU A 223 16.24 -8.59 21.07
N ASN A 224 16.93 -7.74 20.32
CA ASN A 224 18.37 -7.87 20.00
C ASN A 224 19.30 -7.21 21.04
N ARG A 225 18.79 -6.97 22.24
CA ARG A 225 19.56 -6.44 23.39
C ARG A 225 20.20 -5.08 23.18
N PHE A 226 19.61 -4.21 22.34
CA PHE A 226 19.96 -2.81 22.28
C PHE A 226 19.33 -2.08 23.47
N GLY A 227 20.18 -1.39 24.25
CA GLY A 227 19.75 -0.62 25.41
C GLY A 227 20.14 -1.27 26.75
N PRO A 228 19.96 -0.53 27.85
CA PRO A 228 20.33 -1.00 29.18
C PRO A 228 19.47 -2.20 29.61
N SER A 229 20.06 -3.06 30.46
CA SER A 229 19.31 -4.12 31.15
C SER A 229 18.35 -3.46 32.13
N LEU A 230 17.09 -3.29 31.73
CA LEU A 230 16.08 -2.69 32.60
C LEU A 230 15.54 -3.73 33.59
N THR A 231 15.19 -3.27 34.79
CA THR A 231 14.40 -4.04 35.73
C THR A 231 13.09 -4.46 35.04
N ARG A 232 12.64 -5.70 35.29
CA ARG A 232 11.45 -6.31 34.66
C ARG A 232 10.23 -5.39 34.64
N GLN A 233 10.10 -4.51 35.66
CA GLN A 233 8.99 -3.56 35.79
C GLN A 233 9.04 -2.40 34.78
N HIS A 234 10.21 -1.82 34.48
CA HIS A 234 10.37 -0.76 33.48
C HIS A 234 10.21 -1.27 32.05
N THR A 235 10.64 -2.51 31.77
CA THR A 235 10.40 -3.14 30.46
C THR A 235 8.91 -3.38 30.23
N ALA A 236 8.19 -3.86 31.25
CA ALA A 236 6.75 -4.07 31.17
C ALA A 236 6.00 -2.75 30.91
N MET A 237 6.34 -1.67 31.59
CA MET A 237 5.72 -0.35 31.39
C MET A 237 5.95 0.21 29.98
N GLN A 238 7.14 0.02 29.41
CA GLN A 238 7.41 0.39 28.01
C GLN A 238 6.60 -0.43 27.01
N VAL A 239 6.58 -1.76 27.19
CA VAL A 239 5.79 -2.65 26.31
C VAL A 239 4.30 -2.31 26.41
N VAL A 240 3.77 -2.09 27.61
CA VAL A 240 2.39 -1.64 27.80
C VAL A 240 2.15 -0.30 27.11
N GLY A 241 3.04 0.69 27.25
CA GLY A 241 2.92 1.97 26.56
C GLY A 241 2.88 1.82 25.03
N ILE A 242 3.70 0.95 24.45
CA ILE A 242 3.70 0.64 23.02
C ILE A 242 2.37 -0.01 22.60
N ILE A 243 1.91 -1.02 23.35
CA ILE A 243 0.65 -1.73 23.07
C ILE A 243 -0.54 -0.78 23.16
N VAL A 244 -0.58 0.07 24.19
CA VAL A 244 -1.66 1.06 24.37
C VAL A 244 -1.65 2.07 23.21
N THR A 245 -0.50 2.58 22.82
CA THR A 245 -0.41 3.54 21.71
C THR A 245 -0.80 2.90 20.38
N LEU A 246 -0.33 1.68 20.10
CA LEU A 246 -0.77 0.92 18.91
C LEU A 246 -2.27 0.61 18.97
N GLY A 247 -2.79 0.26 20.14
CA GLY A 247 -4.22 0.03 20.35
C GLY A 247 -5.07 1.27 20.05
N ILE A 248 -4.69 2.42 20.58
CA ILE A 248 -5.37 3.70 20.30
C ILE A 248 -5.32 4.03 18.80
N LEU A 249 -4.18 3.80 18.18
CA LEU A 249 -3.99 4.03 16.75
C LEU A 249 -4.80 3.06 15.87
N SER A 250 -5.02 1.85 16.36
CA SER A 250 -5.80 0.83 15.64
C SER A 250 -7.30 1.14 15.60
N ILE A 251 -7.82 1.96 16.53
CA ILE A 251 -9.25 2.31 16.57
C ILE A 251 -9.70 3.01 15.27
N PRO A 252 -9.13 4.16 14.87
CA PRO A 252 -9.54 4.83 13.63
C PRO A 252 -9.29 3.95 12.38
N LEU A 253 -8.24 3.13 12.39
CA LEU A 253 -7.98 2.19 11.30
C LEU A 253 -9.03 1.08 11.21
N ALA A 254 -9.47 0.54 12.36
CA ALA A 254 -10.53 -0.46 12.39
C ALA A 254 -11.87 0.11 11.91
N LEU A 255 -12.18 1.36 12.27
CA LEU A 255 -13.37 2.06 11.78
C LEU A 255 -13.28 2.23 10.26
N SER A 256 -12.16 2.71 9.73
CA SER A 256 -11.93 2.85 8.29
C SER A 256 -12.04 1.50 7.54
N LEU A 257 -11.50 0.41 8.10
CA LEU A 257 -11.64 -0.92 7.49
C LEU A 257 -13.10 -1.39 7.47
N ASN A 258 -13.86 -1.09 8.53
CA ASN A 258 -15.28 -1.43 8.59
C ASN A 258 -16.08 -0.66 7.51
N ASP A 259 -15.75 0.61 7.27
CA ASP A 259 -16.38 1.41 6.21
C ASP A 259 -16.04 0.88 4.81
N ILE A 260 -14.79 0.54 4.56
CA ILE A 260 -14.36 -0.12 3.32
C ILE A 260 -15.06 -1.48 3.14
N ALA A 261 -15.15 -2.27 4.21
CA ALA A 261 -15.85 -3.56 4.15
C ALA A 261 -17.36 -3.41 3.87
N ARG A 262 -17.98 -2.34 4.37
CA ARG A 262 -19.38 -1.99 4.07
C ARG A 262 -19.54 -1.56 2.62
N GLU A 263 -18.65 -0.69 2.12
CA GLU A 263 -18.65 -0.25 0.71
C GLU A 263 -18.45 -1.43 -0.25
N LEU A 264 -17.53 -2.34 0.02
CA LEU A 264 -17.31 -3.54 -0.78
C LEU A 264 -18.54 -4.46 -0.77
N ARG A 265 -19.20 -4.64 0.38
CA ARG A 265 -20.45 -5.42 0.47
C ARG A 265 -21.57 -4.76 -0.33
N ALA A 266 -21.75 -3.44 -0.19
CA ALA A 266 -22.72 -2.69 -0.97
C ALA A 266 -22.46 -2.81 -2.47
N ARG A 267 -21.21 -2.62 -2.90
CA ARG A 267 -20.82 -2.78 -4.31
C ARG A 267 -21.09 -4.19 -4.83
N THR A 268 -20.75 -5.22 -4.06
CA THR A 268 -20.98 -6.62 -4.45
C THR A 268 -22.48 -6.92 -4.53
N ALA A 269 -23.29 -6.43 -3.59
CA ALA A 269 -24.75 -6.61 -3.61
C ALA A 269 -25.38 -5.90 -4.83
N VAL A 270 -24.97 -4.65 -5.11
CA VAL A 270 -25.44 -3.90 -6.28
C VAL A 270 -25.06 -4.62 -7.57
N GLN A 271 -23.79 -5.07 -7.71
CA GLN A 271 -23.35 -5.80 -8.91
C GLN A 271 -24.11 -7.12 -9.11
N ALA A 272 -24.35 -7.86 -8.05
CA ALA A 272 -25.07 -9.11 -8.12
C ALA A 272 -26.54 -8.92 -8.52
N GLU A 273 -27.24 -7.93 -7.92
CA GLU A 273 -28.64 -7.65 -8.28
C GLU A 273 -28.78 -7.00 -9.66
N LEU A 274 -27.85 -6.09 -10.01
CA LEU A 274 -27.83 -5.49 -11.35
C LEU A 274 -27.58 -6.56 -12.42
N GLY A 275 -26.63 -7.49 -12.18
CA GLY A 275 -26.39 -8.62 -13.10
C GLY A 275 -27.57 -9.60 -13.24
N ARG A 276 -28.48 -9.67 -12.23
CA ARG A 276 -29.72 -10.45 -12.32
C ARG A 276 -30.84 -9.73 -13.06
N LEU A 277 -30.83 -8.40 -13.04
CA LEU A 277 -31.82 -7.55 -13.69
C LEU A 277 -31.51 -7.30 -15.16
N LEU A 278 -30.23 -7.38 -15.53
CA LEU A 278 -29.72 -7.20 -16.89
C LEU A 278 -29.88 -8.50 -17.71
N GLY A 279 -30.10 -8.36 -19.01
CA GLY A 279 -30.11 -9.46 -19.97
C GLY A 279 -28.72 -10.07 -20.21
N LYS A 280 -28.68 -11.20 -20.95
CA LYS A 280 -27.40 -11.89 -21.23
C LYS A 280 -26.43 -11.07 -22.08
N ASP A 281 -26.94 -10.18 -22.90
CA ASP A 281 -26.17 -9.35 -23.83
C ASP A 281 -25.89 -7.94 -23.27
N ASP A 282 -26.53 -7.60 -22.14
CA ASP A 282 -26.35 -6.31 -21.49
C ASP A 282 -24.99 -6.25 -20.75
N ARG A 283 -24.37 -5.08 -20.73
CA ARG A 283 -23.06 -4.86 -20.10
C ARG A 283 -23.08 -3.67 -19.16
N ILE A 284 -22.38 -3.84 -18.03
CA ILE A 284 -22.07 -2.73 -17.11
C ILE A 284 -20.82 -2.04 -17.64
N ASP A 285 -20.95 -0.80 -18.10
CA ASP A 285 -19.84 0.02 -18.57
C ASP A 285 -19.11 0.69 -17.40
N SER A 286 -19.87 1.31 -16.51
CA SER A 286 -19.33 1.89 -15.29
C SER A 286 -20.31 1.72 -14.13
N LEU A 287 -19.77 1.48 -12.94
CA LEU A 287 -20.54 1.38 -11.70
C LEU A 287 -19.74 1.99 -10.57
N ASN A 288 -20.28 3.03 -9.97
CA ASN A 288 -19.71 3.71 -8.82
C ASN A 288 -20.70 3.61 -7.66
N VAL A 289 -20.28 3.01 -6.56
CA VAL A 289 -21.10 2.87 -5.35
C VAL A 289 -20.39 3.64 -4.25
N ARG A 290 -21.08 4.59 -3.62
CA ARG A 290 -20.56 5.41 -2.52
C ARG A 290 -21.48 5.28 -1.32
N LEU A 291 -20.88 5.16 -0.15
CA LEU A 291 -21.62 5.32 1.10
C LEU A 291 -21.62 6.80 1.49
N GLU A 292 -22.78 7.35 1.75
CA GLU A 292 -22.98 8.70 2.28
C GLU A 292 -23.71 8.56 3.62
N ASP A 293 -23.00 8.72 4.73
CA ASP A 293 -23.46 8.57 6.11
C ASP A 293 -24.38 7.35 6.32
N ASP A 294 -25.69 7.48 6.13
CA ASP A 294 -26.68 6.39 6.28
C ASP A 294 -27.22 5.86 4.94
N ASP A 295 -26.95 6.54 3.82
CA ASP A 295 -27.45 6.22 2.50
C ASP A 295 -26.39 5.56 1.60
N VAL A 296 -26.83 4.79 0.64
CA VAL A 296 -25.96 4.23 -0.43
C VAL A 296 -26.30 4.91 -1.75
N ALA A 297 -25.35 5.67 -2.31
CA ALA A 297 -25.49 6.26 -3.63
C ALA A 297 -24.89 5.35 -4.70
N VAL A 298 -25.67 5.00 -5.71
CA VAL A 298 -25.28 4.13 -6.82
C VAL A 298 -25.40 4.91 -8.11
N ASP A 299 -24.27 5.23 -8.73
CA ASP A 299 -24.21 5.86 -10.04
C ASP A 299 -23.58 4.91 -11.06
N GLY A 300 -24.12 4.84 -12.26
CA GLY A 300 -23.53 3.97 -13.27
C GLY A 300 -24.10 4.14 -14.67
N VAL A 301 -23.42 3.50 -15.61
CA VAL A 301 -23.87 3.41 -17.00
C VAL A 301 -23.93 1.94 -17.39
N VAL A 302 -25.04 1.53 -17.96
CA VAL A 302 -25.25 0.18 -18.49
C VAL A 302 -25.59 0.26 -19.96
N LEU A 303 -25.01 -0.64 -20.73
CA LEU A 303 -25.33 -0.84 -22.15
C LEU A 303 -26.39 -1.93 -22.23
N VAL A 304 -27.57 -1.59 -22.68
CA VAL A 304 -28.75 -2.49 -22.74
C VAL A 304 -29.28 -2.64 -24.16
N ASP A 305 -29.80 -3.80 -24.45
CA ASP A 305 -30.49 -4.06 -25.72
C ASP A 305 -31.92 -3.48 -25.71
N GLN A 306 -32.58 -3.57 -24.56
CA GLN A 306 -33.90 -3.01 -24.32
C GLN A 306 -33.95 -2.19 -23.03
N TYR A 307 -34.57 -1.00 -23.08
CA TYR A 307 -34.75 -0.16 -21.90
C TYR A 307 -35.69 -0.80 -20.86
N ALA A 308 -35.18 -0.92 -19.64
CA ALA A 308 -35.98 -1.34 -18.48
C ALA A 308 -36.50 -0.11 -17.72
N SER A 309 -37.77 0.23 -17.91
CA SER A 309 -38.40 1.47 -17.38
C SER A 309 -38.37 1.60 -15.84
N ARG A 310 -38.15 0.49 -15.10
CA ARG A 310 -38.12 0.45 -13.63
C ARG A 310 -36.80 -0.05 -13.04
N LEU A 311 -35.71 -0.04 -13.83
CA LEU A 311 -34.43 -0.57 -13.39
C LEU A 311 -33.96 0.09 -12.08
N ASN A 312 -33.96 1.42 -12.03
CA ASN A 312 -33.46 2.18 -10.88
C ASN A 312 -34.29 1.93 -9.62
N THR A 313 -35.61 1.92 -9.71
CA THR A 313 -36.50 1.66 -8.57
C THR A 313 -36.41 0.23 -8.08
N THR A 314 -36.41 -0.73 -9.00
CA THR A 314 -36.33 -2.17 -8.67
C THR A 314 -34.98 -2.52 -8.05
N LEU A 315 -33.90 -1.93 -8.55
CA LEU A 315 -32.56 -2.12 -7.99
C LEU A 315 -32.48 -1.47 -6.60
N ALA A 316 -33.00 -0.25 -6.44
CA ALA A 316 -33.03 0.44 -5.14
C ALA A 316 -33.75 -0.39 -4.08
N ASP A 317 -34.98 -0.86 -4.37
CA ASP A 317 -35.78 -1.64 -3.43
C ASP A 317 -35.09 -2.96 -3.02
N LYS A 318 -34.51 -3.68 -3.99
CA LYS A 318 -33.85 -4.96 -3.72
C LYS A 318 -32.56 -4.80 -2.92
N VAL A 319 -31.74 -3.79 -3.26
CA VAL A 319 -30.47 -3.53 -2.57
C VAL A 319 -30.75 -2.94 -1.18
N ALA A 320 -31.75 -2.06 -1.02
CA ALA A 320 -32.18 -1.54 0.27
C ALA A 320 -32.60 -2.66 1.22
N GLY A 321 -33.37 -3.65 0.73
CA GLY A 321 -33.77 -4.82 1.52
C GLY A 321 -32.60 -5.74 1.93
N GLN A 322 -31.49 -5.75 1.19
CA GLN A 322 -30.31 -6.55 1.54
C GLN A 322 -29.36 -5.82 2.49
N LEU A 323 -29.24 -4.51 2.37
CA LEU A 323 -28.29 -3.70 3.13
C LEU A 323 -28.91 -3.07 4.40
N ASP A 324 -30.24 -3.13 4.54
CA ASP A 324 -31.01 -2.47 5.61
C ASP A 324 -30.70 -0.95 5.69
N ARG A 325 -30.67 -0.30 4.49
CA ARG A 325 -30.32 1.12 4.32
C ARG A 325 -31.05 1.70 3.11
N ASP A 326 -31.22 3.01 3.13
CA ASP A 326 -31.76 3.73 1.98
C ASP A 326 -30.76 3.74 0.83
N VAL A 327 -31.25 3.45 -0.39
CA VAL A 327 -30.39 3.32 -1.59
C VAL A 327 -30.93 4.27 -2.67
N ARG A 328 -30.10 5.22 -3.06
CA ARG A 328 -30.34 6.11 -4.20
C ARG A 328 -29.64 5.58 -5.45
N VAL A 329 -30.41 5.22 -6.48
CA VAL A 329 -29.89 4.66 -7.73
C VAL A 329 -30.07 5.64 -8.87
N SER A 330 -28.99 5.93 -9.56
CA SER A 330 -28.93 6.77 -10.76
C SER A 330 -28.15 6.06 -11.86
N ILE A 331 -28.78 5.06 -12.49
CA ILE A 331 -28.18 4.31 -13.61
C ILE A 331 -28.73 4.83 -14.93
N VAL A 332 -27.79 5.28 -15.79
CA VAL A 332 -28.09 5.69 -17.16
C VAL A 332 -28.03 4.45 -18.06
N GLN A 333 -29.09 4.19 -18.78
CA GLN A 333 -29.17 3.10 -19.75
C GLN A 333 -28.84 3.63 -21.13
N LEU A 334 -27.82 3.07 -21.77
CA LEU A 334 -27.48 3.38 -23.17
C LEU A 334 -27.79 2.16 -24.04
N ARG A 335 -28.44 2.39 -25.18
CA ARG A 335 -28.78 1.29 -26.11
C ARG A 335 -27.53 0.84 -26.87
N GLN A 336 -27.29 -0.47 -26.87
CA GLN A 336 -26.21 -1.07 -27.64
C GLN A 336 -26.61 -1.14 -29.13
N GLN A 337 -25.91 -0.41 -30.00
CA GLN A 337 -26.14 -0.45 -31.46
C GLN A 337 -25.42 -1.62 -32.14
N THR A 338 -25.02 -2.64 -31.41
CA THR A 338 -24.06 -3.66 -31.88
C THR A 338 -24.63 -4.64 -32.89
N ASN A 339 -25.97 -4.83 -32.98
CA ASN A 339 -26.57 -5.81 -33.88
C ASN A 339 -26.77 -5.27 -35.30
N ALA A 340 -26.96 -3.98 -35.50
CA ALA A 340 -27.25 -3.45 -36.84
C ALA A 340 -26.08 -3.60 -37.82
N ALA A 341 -24.83 -3.45 -37.34
CA ALA A 341 -23.63 -3.59 -38.18
C ALA A 341 -23.36 -5.09 -38.52
N ALA A 342 -23.51 -5.99 -37.54
CA ALA A 342 -23.32 -7.42 -37.76
C ALA A 342 -24.41 -8.01 -38.67
N GLU A 343 -25.67 -7.61 -38.48
CA GLU A 343 -26.79 -8.00 -39.37
C GLU A 343 -26.61 -7.44 -40.78
N TYR A 344 -26.05 -6.22 -40.90
CA TYR A 344 -25.77 -5.62 -42.19
C TYR A 344 -24.63 -6.33 -42.93
N GLU A 345 -23.56 -6.71 -42.21
CA GLU A 345 -22.44 -7.51 -42.76
C GLU A 345 -22.93 -8.92 -43.19
N GLU A 346 -23.77 -9.57 -42.40
CA GLU A 346 -24.33 -10.87 -42.77
C GLU A 346 -25.27 -10.78 -43.97
N GLN A 347 -26.11 -9.74 -44.07
CA GLN A 347 -26.95 -9.49 -45.24
C GLN A 347 -26.11 -9.16 -46.46
N LEU A 348 -25.02 -8.40 -46.31
CA LEU A 348 -24.09 -8.07 -47.40
C LEU A 348 -23.41 -9.34 -47.89
N GLY A 349 -22.93 -10.19 -46.98
CA GLY A 349 -22.33 -11.50 -47.31
C GLY A 349 -23.28 -12.41 -48.09
N ARG A 350 -24.55 -12.52 -47.65
CA ARG A 350 -25.55 -13.29 -48.37
C ARG A 350 -25.88 -12.74 -49.76
N ARG A 351 -25.88 -11.40 -49.95
CA ARG A 351 -26.08 -10.76 -51.27
C ARG A 351 -24.91 -10.98 -52.19
N LEU A 352 -23.69 -10.90 -51.68
CA LEU A 352 -22.47 -11.16 -52.46
C LEU A 352 -22.41 -12.60 -52.95
N ALA A 353 -22.67 -13.56 -52.06
CA ALA A 353 -22.73 -14.99 -52.44
C ALA A 353 -23.81 -15.28 -53.51
N ALA A 354 -24.98 -14.63 -53.41
CA ALA A 354 -26.04 -14.78 -54.42
C ALA A 354 -25.67 -14.14 -55.77
N LEU A 355 -24.88 -13.07 -55.78
CA LEU A 355 -24.40 -12.45 -57.03
C LEU A 355 -23.29 -13.28 -57.67
N GLU A 356 -22.36 -13.83 -56.92
CA GLU A 356 -21.33 -14.74 -57.42
C GLU A 356 -21.97 -16.00 -58.06
N GLN A 357 -22.97 -16.57 -57.39
CA GLN A 357 -23.68 -17.72 -57.94
C GLN A 357 -24.41 -17.42 -59.26
N ARG A 358 -25.02 -16.21 -59.40
CA ARG A 358 -25.63 -15.76 -60.64
C ARG A 358 -24.60 -15.50 -61.74
N GLU A 359 -23.43 -15.03 -61.43
CA GLU A 359 -22.32 -14.81 -62.37
C GLU A 359 -21.81 -16.18 -62.89
N ASP A 360 -21.64 -17.17 -62.01
CA ASP A 360 -21.22 -18.52 -62.40
C ASP A 360 -22.29 -19.23 -63.26
N ASP A 361 -23.58 -19.09 -62.90
CA ASP A 361 -24.69 -19.60 -63.72
C ASP A 361 -24.70 -18.93 -65.10
N SER A 362 -24.49 -17.63 -65.17
CA SER A 362 -24.42 -16.88 -66.42
C SER A 362 -23.20 -17.30 -67.29
N ARG A 363 -22.07 -17.53 -66.66
CA ARG A 363 -20.88 -18.08 -67.33
C ARG A 363 -21.08 -19.51 -67.86
N ALA A 364 -21.78 -20.33 -67.10
CA ALA A 364 -22.13 -21.69 -67.52
C ALA A 364 -23.08 -21.70 -68.71
N ILE A 365 -24.09 -20.82 -68.75
CA ILE A 365 -25.01 -20.63 -69.87
C ILE A 365 -24.28 -20.12 -71.12
N LEU A 366 -23.38 -19.14 -70.99
CA LEU A 366 -22.57 -18.64 -72.11
C LEU A 366 -21.60 -19.68 -72.63
N ALA A 367 -20.96 -20.51 -71.80
CA ALA A 367 -20.13 -21.60 -72.19
C ALA A 367 -20.90 -22.71 -72.94
N GLY A 368 -22.14 -22.96 -72.50
CA GLY A 368 -23.06 -23.90 -73.18
C GLY A 368 -23.50 -23.42 -74.57
N LEU A 369 -23.70 -22.12 -74.74
CA LEU A 369 -24.07 -21.51 -76.02
C LEU A 369 -22.90 -21.54 -77.04
N THR A 370 -21.66 -21.31 -76.59
CA THR A 370 -20.47 -21.35 -77.47
C THR A 370 -20.10 -22.74 -77.92
N VAL A 371 -20.42 -23.80 -77.19
CA VAL A 371 -20.20 -25.21 -77.60
C VAL A 371 -21.29 -25.69 -78.59
N GLY A 372 -22.53 -25.16 -78.51
CA GLY A 372 -23.61 -25.53 -79.40
C GLY A 372 -23.53 -24.94 -80.82
N GLU A 373 -22.81 -23.88 -81.09
CA GLU A 373 -22.69 -23.22 -82.36
C GLU A 373 -21.47 -23.68 -83.19
N LEU A 374 -20.53 -24.48 -82.61
CA LEU A 374 -19.32 -24.94 -83.29
C LEU A 374 -19.34 -26.35 -83.86
N LEU A 375 -20.47 -27.03 -83.87
CA LEU A 375 -20.64 -28.36 -84.53
C LEU A 375 -21.36 -28.18 -85.87
N PRO A 376 -20.76 -28.44 -87.00
CA PRO A 376 -21.44 -28.45 -88.29
C PRO A 376 -22.40 -29.59 -88.33
N ARG A 377 -23.61 -29.33 -88.74
CA ARG A 377 -24.64 -30.37 -89.12
C ARG A 377 -24.32 -30.84 -90.53
N ASP A 378 -23.78 -32.06 -90.63
CA ASP A 378 -23.92 -32.85 -91.83
C ASP A 378 -25.20 -33.68 -91.85
#